data_e273e590803f323a24483de1f2f52e68
#
_entry.id   e273e590803f323a24483de1f2f52e68
#
_cell.length_a   1.000
_cell.length_b   1.000
_cell.length_c   1.000
_cell.angle_alpha   90.00
_cell.angle_beta   90.00
_cell.angle_gamma   90.00
#
_symmetry.space_group_name_H-M   'P 1'
#
loop_
_entity.id
_entity.type
_entity.pdbx_description
1 polymer ?
#
loop_
_entity_poly.entity_id
_entity_poly.type
_entity_poly.pdbx_seq_one_letter_code
_entity_poly.pdbx_strand_id
1 'polypeptide(L)'
;PSAYSQIFSVLLQYLYDRFYPQVFDISRFATDALDFASAIHAKGQLIENCIGFIDGTFRHCCRPEDDQKVIYSGYYKGHGFKFQSVVCPNGLLCDFGGPHCGRRADSHMFRASGLEERMRQLSQKVGKILCVYGDPAYCRGEFVSKGYIGACTAAQARWTELMNALRETVEWGFMLV
;
A
#
# COMPACT_ATOMS: atom_id res chain seq x y z
N PRO A 1 -2.68 -17.96 29.54
CA PRO A 1 -2.47 -16.53 29.32
C PRO A 1 -2.75 -15.76 30.61
N SER A 2 -1.89 -14.80 30.96
CA SER A 2 -2.14 -13.94 32.12
C SER A 2 -3.40 -13.08 31.89
N ALA A 3 -4.03 -12.60 32.97
CA ALA A 3 -5.17 -11.70 32.88
C ALA A 3 -4.85 -10.45 32.02
N TYR A 4 -3.62 -9.94 32.11
CA TYR A 4 -3.15 -8.83 31.28
C TYR A 4 -3.14 -9.15 29.79
N SER A 5 -2.70 -10.36 29.40
CA SER A 5 -2.70 -10.80 28.00
C SER A 5 -4.12 -10.92 27.46
N GLN A 6 -5.06 -11.38 28.27
CA GLN A 6 -6.48 -11.48 27.86
C GLN A 6 -7.09 -10.09 27.68
N ILE A 7 -6.90 -9.19 28.64
CA ILE A 7 -7.40 -7.80 28.54
C ILE A 7 -6.83 -7.11 27.30
N PHE A 8 -5.51 -7.24 27.08
CA PHE A 8 -4.84 -6.66 25.91
C PHE A 8 -5.44 -7.18 24.59
N SER A 9 -5.63 -8.49 24.47
CA SER A 9 -6.21 -9.09 23.25
C SER A 9 -7.63 -8.63 23.01
N VAL A 10 -8.46 -8.56 24.05
CA VAL A 10 -9.86 -8.08 23.94
C VAL A 10 -9.89 -6.60 23.52
N LEU A 11 -9.04 -5.78 24.12
CA LEU A 11 -8.96 -4.36 23.77
C LEU A 11 -8.48 -4.15 22.34
N LEU A 12 -7.45 -4.88 21.91
CA LEU A 12 -6.97 -4.84 20.51
C LEU A 12 -8.07 -5.23 19.53
N GLN A 13 -8.80 -6.33 19.81
CA GLN A 13 -9.88 -6.76 18.94
C GLN A 13 -10.98 -5.70 18.87
N TYR A 14 -11.37 -5.12 20.00
CA TYR A 14 -12.37 -4.04 20.04
C TYR A 14 -11.93 -2.83 19.21
N LEU A 15 -10.67 -2.38 19.36
CA LEU A 15 -10.14 -1.25 18.61
C LEU A 15 -10.09 -1.55 17.10
N TYR A 16 -9.65 -2.75 16.74
CA TYR A 16 -9.61 -3.21 15.36
C TYR A 16 -11.02 -3.19 14.73
N ASP A 17 -11.98 -3.87 15.35
CA ASP A 17 -13.34 -4.00 14.81
C ASP A 17 -14.03 -2.64 14.67
N ARG A 18 -13.76 -1.72 15.61
CA ARG A 18 -14.39 -0.41 15.62
C ARG A 18 -13.76 0.58 14.65
N PHE A 19 -12.46 0.60 14.53
CA PHE A 19 -11.75 1.68 13.83
C PHE A 19 -11.19 1.28 12.47
N TYR A 20 -10.80 0.01 12.28
CA TYR A 20 -10.21 -0.43 11.03
C TYR A 20 -11.06 -0.11 9.79
N PRO A 21 -12.37 -0.40 9.76
CA PRO A 21 -13.21 -0.08 8.60
C PRO A 21 -13.35 1.42 8.33
N GLN A 22 -13.12 2.25 9.37
CA GLN A 22 -13.27 3.70 9.27
C GLN A 22 -11.96 4.39 8.89
N VAL A 23 -10.82 3.82 9.28
CA VAL A 23 -9.50 4.43 9.07
C VAL A 23 -8.91 4.03 7.73
N PHE A 24 -9.05 2.77 7.33
CA PHE A 24 -8.39 2.22 6.15
C PHE A 24 -9.37 1.96 4.99
N ASP A 25 -10.14 2.98 4.65
CA ASP A 25 -11.00 2.97 3.46
C ASP A 25 -10.66 4.17 2.57
N ILE A 26 -10.00 3.89 1.44
CA ILE A 26 -9.58 4.90 0.47
C ILE A 26 -10.78 5.72 -0.08
N SER A 27 -11.99 5.19 -0.01
CA SER A 27 -13.18 5.89 -0.50
C SER A 27 -13.53 7.15 0.32
N ARG A 28 -12.99 7.28 1.52
CA ARG A 28 -13.11 8.48 2.38
C ARG A 28 -12.45 9.71 1.77
N PHE A 29 -11.48 9.51 0.90
CA PHE A 29 -10.72 10.57 0.26
C PHE A 29 -11.30 10.99 -1.10
N ALA A 30 -12.58 10.67 -1.36
CA ALA A 30 -13.22 11.01 -2.63
C ALA A 30 -13.25 12.53 -2.90
N THR A 31 -13.38 13.35 -1.86
CA THR A 31 -13.34 14.82 -1.97
C THR A 31 -11.95 15.35 -2.28
N ASP A 32 -10.91 14.70 -1.76
CA ASP A 32 -9.52 15.17 -1.86
C ASP A 32 -8.76 14.51 -3.01
N ALA A 33 -9.34 13.48 -3.64
CA ALA A 33 -8.65 12.64 -4.62
C ALA A 33 -8.14 13.43 -5.83
N LEU A 34 -8.87 14.42 -6.32
CA LEU A 34 -8.45 15.27 -7.43
C LEU A 34 -7.34 16.24 -7.01
N ASP A 35 -7.36 16.74 -5.79
CA ASP A 35 -6.31 17.59 -5.24
C ASP A 35 -5.03 16.79 -5.04
N PHE A 36 -5.12 15.54 -4.59
CA PHE A 36 -3.99 14.62 -4.51
C PHE A 36 -3.36 14.36 -5.88
N ALA A 37 -4.20 14.07 -6.89
CA ALA A 37 -3.72 13.87 -8.24
C ALA A 37 -3.04 15.14 -8.80
N SER A 38 -3.61 16.30 -8.56
CA SER A 38 -3.04 17.59 -8.96
C SER A 38 -1.72 17.87 -8.26
N ALA A 39 -1.61 17.58 -6.95
CA ALA A 39 -0.38 17.77 -6.18
C ALA A 39 0.77 16.89 -6.68
N ILE A 40 0.49 15.62 -7.04
CA ILE A 40 1.50 14.71 -7.63
C ILE A 40 1.88 15.20 -9.02
N HIS A 41 0.90 15.54 -9.86
CA HIS A 41 1.14 16.02 -11.22
C HIS A 41 2.01 17.27 -11.24
N ALA A 42 1.75 18.22 -10.36
CA ALA A 42 2.48 19.49 -10.27
C ALA A 42 4.00 19.33 -9.95
N LYS A 43 4.40 18.18 -9.36
CA LYS A 43 5.82 17.90 -9.03
C LYS A 43 6.71 17.60 -10.23
N GLY A 44 6.17 17.50 -11.44
CA GLY A 44 6.98 17.24 -12.64
C GLY A 44 6.15 16.83 -13.85
N GLN A 45 4.91 17.26 -13.93
CA GLN A 45 3.96 16.89 -14.99
C GLN A 45 3.83 15.35 -15.13
N LEU A 46 3.75 14.71 -13.97
CA LEU A 46 3.67 13.26 -13.84
C LEU A 46 2.24 12.77 -14.18
N ILE A 47 1.87 11.61 -13.68
CA ILE A 47 0.56 11.01 -13.93
C ILE A 47 -0.56 11.94 -13.43
N GLU A 48 -1.50 12.31 -14.29
CA GLU A 48 -2.60 13.24 -13.97
C GLU A 48 -3.69 12.65 -13.07
N ASN A 49 -3.69 11.34 -12.90
CA ASN A 49 -4.70 10.61 -12.13
C ASN A 49 -4.10 9.75 -11.01
N CYS A 50 -2.84 9.97 -10.65
CA CYS A 50 -2.20 9.29 -9.53
C CYS A 50 -2.55 10.01 -8.22
N ILE A 51 -3.17 9.30 -7.27
CA ILE A 51 -3.63 9.87 -6.00
C ILE A 51 -2.75 9.49 -4.81
N GLY A 52 -1.79 8.59 -4.99
CA GLY A 52 -0.93 8.14 -3.90
C GLY A 52 0.04 7.06 -4.32
N PHE A 53 0.78 6.58 -3.34
CA PHE A 53 1.84 5.60 -3.52
C PHE A 53 1.51 4.33 -2.75
N ILE A 54 1.66 3.18 -3.41
CA ILE A 54 1.46 1.87 -2.81
C ILE A 54 2.79 1.17 -2.57
N ASP A 55 2.96 0.60 -1.39
CA ASP A 55 4.14 -0.19 -1.07
C ASP A 55 3.81 -1.33 -0.10
N GLY A 56 4.70 -2.32 -0.06
CA GLY A 56 4.64 -3.45 0.83
C GLY A 56 5.73 -3.41 1.89
N THR A 57 5.40 -3.69 3.14
CA THR A 57 6.39 -3.83 4.21
C THR A 57 6.38 -5.22 4.79
N PHE A 58 7.56 -5.70 5.22
CA PHE A 58 7.72 -6.97 5.91
C PHE A 58 7.99 -6.73 7.39
N ARG A 59 7.18 -7.34 8.25
CA ARG A 59 7.37 -7.29 9.70
C ARG A 59 7.83 -8.65 10.21
N HIS A 60 9.02 -8.68 10.79
CA HIS A 60 9.57 -9.89 11.39
C HIS A 60 8.73 -10.34 12.58
N CYS A 61 8.59 -11.65 12.75
CA CYS A 61 8.03 -12.25 13.94
C CYS A 61 8.96 -13.36 14.47
N CYS A 62 8.70 -13.81 15.69
CA CYS A 62 9.36 -14.99 16.22
C CYS A 62 9.09 -16.20 15.32
N ARG A 63 10.04 -17.12 15.27
CA ARG A 63 9.87 -18.38 14.58
C ARG A 63 8.73 -19.17 15.24
N PRO A 64 7.64 -19.48 14.52
CA PRO A 64 6.55 -20.26 15.08
C PRO A 64 6.92 -21.73 15.26
N GLU A 65 6.19 -22.43 16.07
CA GLU A 65 6.34 -23.88 16.22
C GLU A 65 5.80 -24.60 14.98
N ASP A 66 4.61 -24.17 14.50
CA ASP A 66 3.94 -24.74 13.33
C ASP A 66 4.01 -23.79 12.12
N ASP A 67 3.72 -24.32 10.94
CA ASP A 67 3.59 -23.58 9.67
C ASP A 67 4.77 -22.64 9.30
N GLN A 68 5.96 -22.94 9.78
CA GLN A 68 7.16 -22.12 9.57
C GLN A 68 7.39 -21.79 8.09
N LYS A 69 7.15 -22.75 7.18
CA LYS A 69 7.32 -22.58 5.74
C LYS A 69 6.33 -21.59 5.14
N VAL A 70 5.19 -21.37 5.77
CA VAL A 70 4.13 -20.47 5.26
C VAL A 70 4.54 -19.02 5.46
N ILE A 71 5.13 -18.68 6.60
CA ILE A 71 5.50 -17.32 6.94
C ILE A 71 6.99 -17.00 6.73
N TYR A 72 7.81 -18.00 6.33
CA TYR A 72 9.21 -17.78 6.01
C TYR A 72 9.36 -17.08 4.66
N SER A 73 10.08 -15.98 4.65
CA SER A 73 10.46 -15.26 3.44
C SER A 73 11.93 -15.52 3.11
N GLY A 74 12.19 -16.15 1.96
CA GLY A 74 13.56 -16.35 1.47
C GLY A 74 14.27 -15.04 1.13
N TYR A 75 13.53 -14.03 0.71
CA TYR A 75 14.08 -12.70 0.41
C TYR A 75 14.56 -11.99 1.67
N TYR A 76 13.72 -11.94 2.73
CA TYR A 76 14.06 -11.31 4.01
C TYR A 76 14.85 -12.24 4.95
N LYS A 77 15.07 -13.51 4.57
CA LYS A 77 15.76 -14.54 5.36
C LYS A 77 15.19 -14.67 6.79
N GLY A 78 13.87 -14.56 6.92
CA GLY A 78 13.22 -14.59 8.23
C GLY A 78 11.73 -14.92 8.16
N HIS A 79 11.17 -15.19 9.34
CA HIS A 79 9.73 -15.40 9.51
C HIS A 79 9.04 -14.05 9.75
N GLY A 80 7.88 -13.87 9.15
CA GLY A 80 7.14 -12.62 9.30
C GLY A 80 5.92 -12.53 8.41
N PHE A 81 5.27 -11.39 8.50
CA PHE A 81 4.09 -11.05 7.74
C PHE A 81 4.35 -9.83 6.88
N LYS A 82 3.70 -9.79 5.74
CA LYS A 82 3.68 -8.62 4.87
C LYS A 82 2.40 -7.83 5.07
N PHE A 83 2.56 -6.53 5.01
CA PHE A 83 1.46 -5.57 4.99
C PHE A 83 1.63 -4.68 3.76
N GLN A 84 0.52 -4.17 3.26
CA GLN A 84 0.49 -3.25 2.14
C GLN A 84 -0.21 -1.98 2.58
N SER A 85 0.31 -0.82 2.19
CA SER A 85 -0.35 0.45 2.44
C SER A 85 -0.39 1.33 1.21
N VAL A 86 -1.36 2.24 1.19
CA VAL A 86 -1.41 3.38 0.28
C VAL A 86 -1.25 4.65 1.09
N VAL A 87 -0.28 5.47 0.72
CA VAL A 87 -0.04 6.79 1.32
C VAL A 87 -0.40 7.88 0.31
N CYS A 88 -1.20 8.84 0.73
CA CYS A 88 -1.59 9.99 -0.06
C CYS A 88 -0.64 11.18 0.14
N PRO A 89 -0.65 12.20 -0.75
CA PRO A 89 0.27 13.35 -0.68
C PRO A 89 0.21 14.16 0.62
N ASN A 90 -0.88 14.06 1.38
CA ASN A 90 -1.03 14.68 2.70
C ASN A 90 -0.32 13.88 3.83
N GLY A 91 0.36 12.78 3.50
CA GLY A 91 1.06 11.92 4.45
C GLY A 91 0.17 10.92 5.20
N LEU A 92 -1.12 10.87 4.93
CA LEU A 92 -2.03 9.93 5.58
C LEU A 92 -2.02 8.58 4.87
N LEU A 93 -2.13 7.52 5.67
CA LEU A 93 -2.44 6.17 5.20
C LEU A 93 -3.89 6.13 4.75
N CYS A 94 -4.10 5.97 3.44
CA CYS A 94 -5.44 5.97 2.84
C CYS A 94 -6.03 4.56 2.76
N ASP A 95 -5.17 3.56 2.70
CA ASP A 95 -5.54 2.15 2.70
C ASP A 95 -4.44 1.32 3.38
N PHE A 96 -4.83 0.27 4.07
CA PHE A 96 -3.92 -0.63 4.75
C PHE A 96 -4.48 -2.06 4.72
N GLY A 97 -3.68 -2.99 4.23
CA GLY A 97 -4.06 -4.40 4.09
C GLY A 97 -3.01 -5.35 4.67
N GLY A 98 -3.49 -6.48 5.16
CA GLY A 98 -2.68 -7.54 5.77
C GLY A 98 -3.32 -8.06 7.07
N PRO A 99 -2.65 -9.02 7.75
CA PRO A 99 -1.37 -9.64 7.40
C PRO A 99 -1.45 -10.62 6.23
N HIS A 100 -0.42 -10.62 5.40
CA HIS A 100 -0.20 -11.63 4.38
C HIS A 100 1.02 -12.48 4.72
N CYS A 101 1.04 -13.75 4.27
CA CYS A 101 2.20 -14.62 4.47
C CYS A 101 3.47 -13.98 3.90
N GLY A 102 4.58 -14.00 4.66
CA GLY A 102 5.81 -13.29 4.35
C GLY A 102 6.45 -13.61 2.99
N ARG A 103 6.15 -14.78 2.40
CA ARG A 103 6.62 -15.18 1.07
C ARG A 103 5.78 -14.66 -0.10
N ARG A 104 4.63 -14.02 0.15
CA ARG A 104 3.74 -13.54 -0.92
C ARG A 104 4.36 -12.36 -1.67
N ALA A 105 4.18 -12.35 -3.00
CA ALA A 105 4.56 -11.22 -3.82
C ALA A 105 3.61 -10.03 -3.64
N ASP A 106 4.09 -8.81 -3.83
CA ASP A 106 3.31 -7.58 -3.63
C ASP A 106 2.12 -7.49 -4.59
N SER A 107 2.31 -7.93 -5.84
CA SER A 107 1.22 -8.06 -6.81
C SER A 107 0.10 -9.02 -6.39
N HIS A 108 0.43 -10.05 -5.60
CA HIS A 108 -0.57 -10.96 -5.02
C HIS A 108 -1.33 -10.26 -3.89
N MET A 109 -0.63 -9.51 -3.04
CA MET A 109 -1.26 -8.75 -1.95
C MET A 109 -2.27 -7.74 -2.49
N PHE A 110 -1.90 -6.99 -3.55
CA PHE A 110 -2.81 -6.05 -4.21
C PHE A 110 -4.12 -6.71 -4.65
N ARG A 111 -4.04 -7.87 -5.30
CA ARG A 111 -5.24 -8.60 -5.75
C ARG A 111 -6.07 -9.15 -4.59
N ALA A 112 -5.40 -9.64 -3.54
CA ALA A 112 -6.06 -10.26 -2.39
C ALA A 112 -6.65 -9.24 -1.40
N SER A 113 -6.14 -8.01 -1.38
CA SER A 113 -6.58 -6.97 -0.44
C SER A 113 -7.95 -6.35 -0.76
N GLY A 114 -8.48 -6.58 -1.98
CA GLY A 114 -9.69 -5.91 -2.45
C GLY A 114 -9.50 -4.42 -2.77
N LEU A 115 -8.26 -3.92 -2.76
CA LEU A 115 -7.95 -2.52 -3.06
C LEU A 115 -8.39 -2.14 -4.48
N GLU A 116 -8.27 -3.04 -5.45
CA GLU A 116 -8.71 -2.80 -6.83
C GLU A 116 -10.20 -2.42 -6.90
N GLU A 117 -11.04 -3.14 -6.16
CA GLU A 117 -12.48 -2.84 -6.10
C GLU A 117 -12.76 -1.50 -5.39
N ARG A 118 -12.05 -1.22 -4.30
CA ARG A 118 -12.18 0.08 -3.62
C ARG A 118 -11.71 1.25 -4.50
N MET A 119 -10.66 1.07 -5.29
CA MET A 119 -10.21 2.06 -6.29
C MET A 119 -11.23 2.27 -7.40
N ARG A 120 -11.90 1.20 -7.86
CA ARG A 120 -12.99 1.29 -8.84
C ARG A 120 -14.15 2.12 -8.31
N GLN A 121 -14.58 1.82 -7.09
CA GLN A 121 -15.67 2.56 -6.42
C GLN A 121 -15.30 4.03 -6.20
N LEU A 122 -14.07 4.33 -5.78
CA LEU A 122 -13.56 5.68 -5.65
C LEU A 122 -13.58 6.41 -6.99
N SER A 123 -13.08 5.77 -8.05
CA SER A 123 -13.04 6.33 -9.40
C SER A 123 -14.45 6.64 -9.94
N GLN A 124 -15.42 5.76 -9.65
CA GLN A 124 -16.83 6.00 -9.99
C GLN A 124 -17.41 7.20 -9.24
N LYS A 125 -17.13 7.33 -7.94
CA LYS A 125 -17.59 8.47 -7.12
C LYS A 125 -17.02 9.79 -7.61
N VAL A 126 -15.77 9.79 -8.04
CA VAL A 126 -15.05 10.99 -8.52
C VAL A 126 -15.34 11.31 -9.99
N GLY A 127 -15.82 10.31 -10.76
CA GLY A 127 -16.07 10.45 -12.20
C GLY A 127 -14.80 10.45 -13.07
N LYS A 128 -13.66 10.01 -12.52
CA LYS A 128 -12.37 9.90 -13.20
C LYS A 128 -11.65 8.64 -12.78
N ILE A 129 -11.05 7.91 -13.73
CA ILE A 129 -10.20 6.76 -13.39
C ILE A 129 -8.99 7.27 -12.62
N LEU A 130 -8.82 6.79 -11.41
CA LEU A 130 -7.73 7.12 -10.50
C LEU A 130 -6.79 5.93 -10.36
N CYS A 131 -5.51 6.19 -10.12
CA CYS A 131 -4.54 5.13 -9.89
C CYS A 131 -3.60 5.46 -8.72
N VAL A 132 -2.91 4.43 -8.25
CA VAL A 132 -1.78 4.55 -7.32
C VAL A 132 -0.49 4.15 -8.03
N TYR A 133 0.65 4.66 -7.58
CA TYR A 133 1.96 4.30 -8.12
C TYR A 133 2.70 3.38 -7.16
N GLY A 134 3.13 2.23 -7.66
CA GLY A 134 3.88 1.23 -6.90
C GLY A 134 5.25 0.93 -7.47
N ASP A 135 5.99 0.12 -6.72
CA ASP A 135 7.28 -0.39 -7.14
C ASP A 135 7.18 -1.38 -8.33
N PRO A 136 8.30 -1.79 -8.94
CA PRO A 136 8.29 -2.73 -10.04
C PRO A 136 7.67 -4.11 -9.74
N ALA A 137 7.55 -4.51 -8.47
CA ALA A 137 6.94 -5.79 -8.07
C ALA A 137 5.43 -5.83 -8.29
N TYR A 138 4.78 -4.66 -8.38
CA TYR A 138 3.38 -4.57 -8.74
C TYR A 138 3.15 -4.80 -10.24
N CYS A 139 2.02 -5.41 -10.58
CA CYS A 139 1.59 -5.50 -11.98
C CYS A 139 0.94 -4.19 -12.40
N ARG A 140 1.33 -3.67 -13.57
CA ARG A 140 0.64 -2.52 -14.16
C ARG A 140 -0.79 -2.90 -14.52
N GLY A 141 -1.75 -2.04 -14.20
CA GLY A 141 -3.17 -2.24 -14.45
C GLY A 141 -3.90 -0.90 -14.50
N GLU A 142 -5.21 -0.94 -14.54
CA GLU A 142 -6.05 0.26 -14.60
C GLU A 142 -5.85 1.16 -13.37
N PHE A 143 -5.72 0.55 -12.19
CA PHE A 143 -5.62 1.26 -10.90
C PHE A 143 -4.21 1.27 -10.31
N VAL A 144 -3.23 0.63 -10.98
CA VAL A 144 -1.84 0.63 -10.54
C VAL A 144 -0.92 1.02 -11.69
N SER A 145 -0.15 2.06 -11.48
CA SER A 145 0.97 2.46 -12.34
C SER A 145 2.30 2.10 -11.69
N LYS A 146 3.32 1.93 -12.51
CA LYS A 146 4.70 1.68 -12.05
C LYS A 146 5.71 2.21 -13.05
N GLY A 147 6.97 2.33 -12.61
CA GLY A 147 8.08 2.73 -13.45
C GLY A 147 8.30 1.82 -14.67
N TYR A 148 8.98 2.34 -15.65
CA TYR A 148 9.45 1.57 -16.79
C TYR A 148 10.61 0.68 -16.37
N ILE A 149 10.66 -0.55 -16.92
CA ILE A 149 11.68 -1.57 -16.61
C ILE A 149 12.34 -2.00 -17.90
N GLY A 150 13.65 -2.21 -17.88
CA GLY A 150 14.44 -2.64 -19.04
C GLY A 150 14.82 -1.48 -19.95
N ALA A 151 14.91 -1.75 -21.26
CA ALA A 151 15.26 -0.73 -22.24
C ALA A 151 14.14 0.34 -22.29
N CYS A 152 14.46 1.57 -21.93
CA CYS A 152 13.55 2.70 -21.93
C CYS A 152 14.23 3.95 -22.50
N THR A 153 13.44 4.90 -22.99
CA THR A 153 13.95 6.19 -23.44
C THR A 153 14.45 7.03 -22.28
N ALA A 154 15.28 8.04 -22.54
CA ALA A 154 15.78 8.94 -21.50
C ALA A 154 14.62 9.67 -20.78
N ALA A 155 13.55 10.01 -21.49
CA ALA A 155 12.36 10.62 -20.91
C ALA A 155 11.64 9.66 -19.96
N GLN A 156 11.48 8.38 -20.34
CA GLN A 156 10.87 7.35 -19.48
C GLN A 156 11.71 7.05 -18.25
N ALA A 157 13.04 7.02 -18.39
CA ALA A 157 13.95 6.84 -17.26
C ALA A 157 13.82 7.99 -16.26
N ARG A 158 13.87 9.25 -16.74
CA ARG A 158 13.70 10.43 -15.90
C ARG A 158 12.33 10.47 -15.22
N TRP A 159 11.28 10.13 -15.94
CA TRP A 159 9.93 10.06 -15.37
C TRP A 159 9.88 9.01 -14.23
N THR A 160 10.46 7.84 -14.45
CA THR A 160 10.54 6.77 -13.43
C THR A 160 11.32 7.21 -12.20
N GLU A 161 12.44 7.92 -12.38
CA GLU A 161 13.25 8.46 -11.29
C GLU A 161 12.44 9.46 -10.44
N LEU A 162 11.75 10.40 -11.07
CA LEU A 162 10.90 11.37 -10.36
C LEU A 162 9.77 10.70 -9.58
N MET A 163 9.07 9.73 -10.20
CA MET A 163 8.00 9.00 -9.52
C MET A 163 8.53 8.16 -8.35
N ASN A 164 9.71 7.56 -8.48
CA ASN A 164 10.33 6.78 -7.41
C ASN A 164 10.76 7.69 -6.25
N ALA A 165 11.30 8.87 -6.53
CA ALA A 165 11.65 9.83 -5.48
C ALA A 165 10.41 10.28 -4.67
N LEU A 166 9.28 10.48 -5.36
CA LEU A 166 8.03 10.78 -4.66
C LEU A 166 7.50 9.57 -3.87
N ARG A 167 7.68 8.35 -4.39
CA ARG A 167 7.25 7.13 -3.72
C ARG A 167 8.00 6.87 -2.40
N GLU A 168 9.24 7.31 -2.27
CA GLU A 168 10.01 7.17 -1.02
C GLU A 168 9.25 7.74 0.20
N THR A 169 8.35 8.68 -0.01
CA THR A 169 7.50 9.20 1.08
C THR A 169 6.60 8.16 1.71
N VAL A 170 6.24 7.09 0.98
CA VAL A 170 5.42 5.99 1.55
C VAL A 170 6.19 5.19 2.60
N GLU A 171 7.50 5.06 2.42
CA GLU A 171 8.35 4.34 3.37
C GLU A 171 8.34 5.02 4.74
N TRP A 172 8.26 6.36 4.76
CA TRP A 172 8.12 7.13 6.00
C TRP A 172 6.78 6.87 6.70
N GLY A 173 5.70 6.63 5.93
CA GLY A 173 4.41 6.24 6.47
C GLY A 173 4.49 4.95 7.30
N PHE A 174 5.32 3.98 6.89
CA PHE A 174 5.54 2.74 7.64
C PHE A 174 6.39 2.93 8.91
N MET A 175 7.15 4.01 9.03
CA MET A 175 7.90 4.32 10.26
C MET A 175 7.01 4.86 11.37
N LEU A 176 5.80 5.32 11.04
CA LEU A 176 4.82 5.85 11.99
C LEU A 176 3.90 4.76 12.56
N VAL A 177 3.98 3.54 12.03
CA VAL A 177 3.19 2.35 12.41
C VAL A 177 4.12 1.27 12.95
#